data_f4ce72dca778a99a1befab529099b652
#
_entry.id   f4ce72dca778a99a1befab529099b652
#
_cell.length_a   1.000
_cell.length_b   1.000
_cell.length_c   1.000
_cell.angle_alpha   90.00
_cell.angle_beta   90.00
_cell.angle_gamma   90.00
#
_symmetry.space_group_name_H-M   'P 1'
#
loop_
_entity.id
_entity.type
_entity.pdbx_description
1 polymer ?
#
loop_
_entity_poly.entity_id
_entity_poly.type
_entity_poly.pdbx_seq_one_letter_code
_entity_poly.pdbx_strand_id
1 'polypeptide(L)' 'GRPVPRNSVMPPRIISRGEKVKIRLSHGGLQLTAKGRALDDAHKGQELRVVNLSSNKALSTIAMAAGVVEVVQ' A
#
# COMPACT_ATOMS: atom_id res chain seq x y z
N GLY A 1 32.23 21.24 -3.99
CA GLY A 1 31.44 20.58 -4.00
C GLY A 1 30.98 19.73 -3.07
N ARG A 2 30.50 19.44 -2.90
CA ARG A 2 30.04 18.75 -2.22
C ARG A 2 29.21 17.96 -2.45
N PRO A 3 29.15 17.29 -2.52
CA PRO A 3 28.40 16.40 -2.87
C PRO A 3 27.43 16.07 -2.07
N VAL A 4 26.61 15.65 -2.43
CA VAL A 4 25.62 15.36 -1.83
C VAL A 4 25.34 14.11 -1.82
N PRO A 5 25.14 13.59 -1.19
CA PRO A 5 24.81 12.36 -1.22
C PRO A 5 23.60 12.00 -1.22
N ARG A 6 23.22 11.62 -1.47
CA ARG A 6 22.21 11.26 -1.45
C ARG A 6 21.92 10.39 -1.03
N ASN A 7 21.76 9.93 -0.55
CA ASN A 7 21.45 9.13 -0.30
C ASN A 7 20.80 8.49 0.20
N SER A 8 20.04 8.46 0.29
CA SER A 8 19.18 7.76 0.84
C SER A 8 19.39 6.48 0.85
N VAL A 9 19.67 5.93 1.67
CA VAL A 9 19.97 4.70 1.72
C VAL A 9 18.93 3.81 1.94
N MET A 10 17.89 4.14 2.56
CA MET A 10 16.81 3.27 2.73
C MET A 10 15.72 3.68 1.86
N PRO A 11 15.04 2.77 1.19
CA PRO A 11 13.88 3.13 0.42
C PRO A 11 12.83 3.65 1.38
N PRO A 12 12.19 4.74 1.06
CA PRO A 12 11.16 5.28 1.93
C PRO A 12 9.96 4.34 1.93
N ARG A 13 9.25 4.32 3.01
CA ARG A 13 8.00 3.63 3.05
C ARG A 13 7.07 4.29 2.07
N ILE A 14 6.38 3.49 1.29
CA ILE A 14 5.38 4.05 0.39
C ILE A 14 4.01 4.04 1.05
N ILE A 15 3.83 3.29 2.13
CA ILE A 15 2.58 3.25 2.86
C ILE A 15 2.91 3.33 4.34
N SER A 16 2.22 4.24 5.02
CA SER A 16 2.41 4.43 6.45
C SER A 16 1.21 3.89 7.19
N ARG A 17 1.46 3.41 8.40
CA ARG A 17 0.40 2.92 9.25
C ARG A 17 -0.64 4.01 9.47
N GLY A 18 -1.90 3.67 9.29
CA GLY A 18 -2.99 4.61 9.44
C GLY A 18 -3.25 5.48 8.23
N GLU A 19 -2.46 5.31 7.19
CA GLU A 19 -2.63 6.10 5.98
C GLU A 19 -3.79 5.56 5.16
N LYS A 20 -4.52 6.44 4.53
CA LYS A 20 -5.58 6.01 3.64
C LYS A 20 -4.95 5.52 2.35
N VAL A 21 -5.35 4.36 1.91
CA VAL A 21 -4.80 3.75 0.71
C VAL A 21 -5.93 3.35 -0.22
N LYS A 22 -5.59 3.22 -1.49
CA LYS A 22 -6.55 2.75 -2.48
C LYS A 22 -6.32 1.26 -2.66
N ILE A 23 -7.36 0.48 -2.44
CA ILE A 23 -7.30 -0.96 -2.59
C ILE A 23 -7.74 -1.30 -4.00
N ARG A 24 -6.89 -1.98 -4.72
CA ARG A 24 -7.21 -2.42 -6.08
C ARG A 24 -7.58 -3.88 -6.04
N LEU A 25 -8.69 -4.21 -6.64
CA LEU A 25 -9.14 -5.58 -6.70
C LEU A 25 -9.39 -5.91 -8.17
N SER A 26 -8.72 -6.94 -8.64
CA SER A 26 -8.91 -7.41 -9.99
C SER A 26 -9.52 -8.80 -9.93
N HIS A 27 -10.63 -8.97 -10.60
CA HIS A 27 -11.34 -10.25 -10.55
C HIS A 27 -12.08 -10.46 -11.85
N GLY A 28 -11.75 -11.54 -12.55
CA GLY A 28 -12.47 -11.89 -13.75
C GLY A 28 -12.47 -10.83 -14.83
N GLY A 29 -11.40 -10.07 -14.96
CA GLY A 29 -11.32 -9.02 -15.95
C GLY A 29 -11.88 -7.70 -15.50
N LEU A 30 -12.50 -7.67 -14.32
CA LEU A 30 -13.00 -6.43 -13.75
C LEU A 30 -11.97 -5.85 -12.80
N GLN A 31 -11.84 -4.55 -12.83
CA GLN A 31 -10.99 -3.86 -11.88
C GLN A 31 -11.86 -3.00 -11.00
N LEU A 32 -11.75 -3.24 -9.72
CA LEU A 32 -12.49 -2.48 -8.73
C LEU A 32 -11.51 -1.76 -7.83
N THR A 33 -11.92 -0.63 -7.33
CA THR A 33 -11.12 0.08 -6.35
C THR A 33 -11.98 0.37 -5.14
N ALA A 34 -11.35 0.39 -4.00
CA ALA A 34 -12.03 0.69 -2.76
C ALA A 34 -11.10 1.50 -1.89
N LYS A 35 -11.64 2.13 -0.88
CA LYS A 35 -10.84 2.90 0.04
C LYS A 35 -10.56 2.05 1.26
N GLY A 36 -9.33 2.12 1.74
CA GLY A 36 -8.95 1.39 2.91
C GLY A 36 -7.97 2.18 3.74
N ARG A 37 -7.58 1.59 4.85
CA ARG A 37 -6.60 2.20 5.74
C ARG A 37 -5.54 1.16 6.05
N ALA A 38 -4.29 1.55 5.90
CA ALA A 38 -3.19 0.63 6.17
C ALA A 38 -3.09 0.37 7.66
N LEU A 39 -2.87 -0.86 8.03
CA LEU A 39 -2.70 -1.23 9.42
C LEU A 39 -1.23 -1.26 9.82
N ASP A 40 -0.35 -1.27 8.83
CA ASP A 40 1.09 -1.30 9.08
C ASP A 40 1.81 -0.52 8.00
N ASP A 41 3.06 -0.18 8.28
CA ASP A 41 3.92 0.42 7.28
C ASP A 41 4.32 -0.63 6.26
N ALA A 42 4.55 -0.22 5.04
CA ALA A 42 4.98 -1.15 4.01
C ALA A 42 5.83 -0.46 2.96
N HIS A 43 6.70 -1.24 2.36
CA HIS A 43 7.49 -0.82 1.22
C HIS A 43 6.89 -1.45 -0.03
N LYS A 44 7.33 -0.99 -1.18
CA LYS A 44 6.83 -1.52 -2.44
C LYS A 44 7.09 -3.02 -2.51
N GLY A 45 6.06 -3.78 -2.83
CA GLY A 45 6.15 -5.22 -2.95
C GLY A 45 6.02 -5.97 -1.63
N GLN A 46 5.83 -5.26 -0.55
CA GLN A 46 5.71 -5.88 0.75
C GLN A 46 4.24 -6.13 1.08
N GLU A 47 3.98 -7.28 1.68
CA GLU A 47 2.63 -7.60 2.10
C GLU A 47 2.27 -6.80 3.34
N LEU A 48 1.04 -6.32 3.38
CA LEU A 48 0.53 -5.61 4.55
C LEU A 48 -0.97 -5.83 4.64
N ARG A 49 -1.49 -5.56 5.80
CA ARG A 49 -2.91 -5.62 6.00
C ARG A 49 -3.51 -4.25 5.92
N VAL A 50 -4.66 -4.16 5.30
CA VAL A 50 -5.41 -2.92 5.26
C VAL A 50 -6.84 -3.25 5.64
N VAL A 51 -7.53 -2.26 6.17
CA VAL A 51 -8.93 -2.44 6.51
C VAL A 51 -9.74 -1.71 5.47
N ASN A 52 -10.76 -2.40 4.96
CA ASN A 52 -11.66 -1.79 3.99
C ASN A 52 -12.60 -0.87 4.76
N LEU A 53 -12.58 0.41 4.43
CA LEU A 53 -13.41 1.37 5.17
C LEU A 53 -14.89 1.18 4.92
N SER A 54 -15.23 0.55 3.83
CA SER A 54 -16.62 0.31 3.51
C SER A 54 -17.20 -0.84 4.32
N SER A 55 -16.44 -1.89 4.54
CA SER A 55 -16.93 -3.06 5.23
C SER A 55 -16.25 -3.29 6.56
N ASN A 56 -15.24 -2.50 6.89
CA ASN A 56 -14.47 -2.64 8.12
C ASN A 56 -13.85 -4.01 8.27
N LYS A 57 -13.46 -4.62 7.16
CA LYS A 57 -12.81 -5.92 7.21
C LYS A 57 -11.35 -5.77 6.83
N ALA A 58 -10.51 -6.51 7.52
CA ALA A 58 -9.09 -6.51 7.22
C ALA A 58 -8.81 -7.42 6.04
N LEU A 59 -7.96 -6.96 5.15
CA LEU A 59 -7.59 -7.69 3.95
C LEU A 59 -6.08 -7.76 3.87
N SER A 60 -5.60 -8.85 3.29
CA SER A 60 -4.17 -8.98 3.01
C SER A 60 -3.91 -8.42 1.63
N THR A 61 -2.98 -7.50 1.54
CA THR A 61 -2.68 -6.83 0.28
C THR A 61 -1.19 -6.68 0.13
N ILE A 62 -0.78 -6.29 -1.06
CA ILE A 62 0.62 -5.99 -1.33
C ILE A 62 0.71 -4.55 -1.76
N ALA A 63 1.69 -3.86 -1.21
CA ALA A 63 1.93 -2.47 -1.55
C ALA A 63 2.44 -2.39 -2.97
N MET A 64 1.73 -1.69 -3.83
CA MET A 64 2.11 -1.56 -5.23
C MET A 64 2.76 -0.22 -5.50
N ALA A 65 2.28 0.81 -4.87
CA ALA A 65 2.79 2.16 -5.04
C ALA A 65 2.38 2.99 -3.85
N ALA A 66 2.82 4.23 -3.81
CA ALA A 66 2.50 5.11 -2.70
C ALA A 66 0.99 5.25 -2.60
N GLY A 67 0.45 4.79 -1.49
CA GLY A 67 -0.98 4.88 -1.24
C GLY A 67 -1.84 3.92 -2.05
N VAL A 68 -1.23 2.95 -2.73
CA VAL A 68 -1.97 1.99 -3.55
C VAL A 68 -1.58 0.58 -3.15
N VAL A 69 -2.56 -0.25 -2.90
CA VAL A 69 -2.32 -1.65 -2.57
C VAL A 69 -3.21 -2.52 -3.44
N GLU A 70 -2.81 -3.76 -3.62
CA GLU A 70 -3.58 -4.70 -4.41
C GLU A 70 -3.89 -5.91 -3.56
N VAL A 71 -5.13 -6.38 -3.65
CA VAL A 71 -5.56 -7.54 -2.87
C VAL A 71 -4.92 -8.80 -3.46
N VAL A 72 -4.37 -9.60 -2.58
CA VAL A 72 -3.79 -10.88 -2.98
C VAL A 72 -4.87 -11.93 -2.86
N GLN A 73 -5.00 -12.71 -3.88
CA GLN A 73 -5.98 -13.78 -3.84
C GLN A 73 -5.35 -15.13 -3.95
#